data_5aa13637ba433cc60495efcb065c86a6
#
_entry.id   5aa13637ba433cc60495efcb065c86a6
#
_cell.length_a   1.000
_cell.length_b   1.000
_cell.length_c   1.000
_cell.angle_alpha   90.00
_cell.angle_beta   90.00
_cell.angle_gamma   90.00
#
_symmetry.space_group_name_H-M   'P 1'
#
loop_
_entity.id
_entity.type
_entity.pdbx_description
1 polymer ?
#
loop_
_entity_poly.entity_id
_entity_poly.type
_entity_poly.pdbx_seq_one_letter_code
_entity_poly.pdbx_strand_id
1 'polypeptide(L)'
;MEGTSDEAERFAFGENWRRFLPLVDERRVEEAIVSLRTMLELEALQGKTFLDIGSGSGLFSLAARRMGAAVRSFDLDPASVWSTRQLRHRFFPEDSEWTIEQGSILDRDFVRALGQFDVVYSWGVLHHTGAMWTALELAGSLVRPGGTLFIAVYNDQGRWSRYWAAIKRTYCRLPRPLRPLILVPAVAYFWGPSLFRDLLLLRPFDSWRSYRRDRGMSPWRDVIEDRKSVV
;
A
#
# COMPACT_ATOMS: atom_id res chain seq x y z
N MET A 1 31.62 -10.06 3.98
CA MET A 1 30.50 -11.02 4.06
C MET A 1 29.53 -10.54 5.15
N GLU A 2 28.79 -9.48 4.85
CA GLU A 2 27.74 -8.89 5.72
C GLU A 2 26.57 -8.53 4.82
N GLY A 3 25.71 -9.50 4.52
CA GLY A 3 24.63 -9.29 3.56
C GLY A 3 23.48 -10.30 3.66
N THR A 4 23.18 -10.84 4.87
CA THR A 4 22.14 -11.89 4.98
C THR A 4 21.09 -11.68 6.08
N SER A 5 21.16 -10.60 6.88
CA SER A 5 20.18 -10.34 7.95
C SER A 5 19.04 -9.37 7.55
N ASP A 6 19.24 -8.56 6.52
CA ASP A 6 18.31 -7.48 6.14
C ASP A 6 17.20 -7.94 5.17
N GLU A 7 17.42 -9.03 4.43
CA GLU A 7 16.39 -9.57 3.50
C GLU A 7 15.28 -10.34 4.22
N ALA A 8 15.55 -10.93 5.37
CA ALA A 8 14.56 -11.73 6.12
C ALA A 8 13.56 -10.88 6.92
N GLU A 9 13.83 -9.60 7.17
CA GLU A 9 12.94 -8.67 7.86
C GLU A 9 12.04 -7.84 6.92
N ARG A 10 12.25 -7.92 5.61
CA ARG A 10 11.39 -7.25 4.64
C ARG A 10 10.02 -7.89 4.64
N PHE A 11 9.03 -7.05 4.87
CA PHE A 11 7.65 -7.47 4.99
C PHE A 11 7.12 -8.00 3.65
N ALA A 12 6.63 -9.25 3.62
CA ALA A 12 5.98 -9.85 2.46
C ALA A 12 4.57 -9.25 2.26
N PHE A 13 4.47 -7.98 1.85
CA PHE A 13 3.21 -7.31 1.55
C PHE A 13 2.45 -8.00 0.41
N GLY A 14 3.15 -8.61 -0.54
CA GLY A 14 2.57 -9.22 -1.71
C GLY A 14 1.62 -10.39 -1.41
N GLU A 15 1.86 -11.15 -0.33
CA GLU A 15 0.92 -12.20 0.11
C GLU A 15 -0.44 -11.60 0.51
N ASN A 16 -0.45 -10.40 1.09
CA ASN A 16 -1.67 -9.70 1.44
C ASN A 16 -2.40 -9.20 0.20
N TRP A 17 -1.67 -8.70 -0.79
CA TRP A 17 -2.25 -8.24 -2.05
C TRP A 17 -2.87 -9.38 -2.86
N ARG A 18 -2.27 -10.57 -2.85
CA ARG A 18 -2.88 -11.78 -3.44
C ARG A 18 -4.25 -12.09 -2.83
N ARG A 19 -4.38 -11.92 -1.52
CA ARG A 19 -5.65 -12.15 -0.79
C ARG A 19 -6.66 -11.02 -0.98
N PHE A 20 -6.18 -9.82 -1.27
CA PHE A 20 -7.04 -8.67 -1.56
C PHE A 20 -7.64 -8.73 -2.97
N LEU A 21 -6.91 -9.30 -3.93
CA LEU A 21 -7.30 -9.35 -5.33
C LEU A 21 -8.73 -9.86 -5.60
N PRO A 22 -9.23 -10.95 -4.97
CA PRO A 22 -10.62 -11.41 -5.14
C PRO A 22 -11.67 -10.43 -4.62
N LEU A 23 -11.27 -9.50 -3.75
CA LEU A 23 -12.16 -8.50 -3.14
C LEU A 23 -12.28 -7.23 -3.98
N VAL A 24 -11.45 -7.08 -5.02
CA VAL A 24 -11.53 -5.92 -5.92
C VAL A 24 -12.74 -6.10 -6.83
N ASP A 25 -13.74 -5.27 -6.62
CA ASP A 25 -14.97 -5.14 -7.40
C ASP A 25 -15.07 -3.74 -8.03
N GLU A 26 -16.05 -3.53 -8.90
CA GLU A 26 -16.27 -2.24 -9.57
C GLU A 26 -16.47 -1.10 -8.57
N ARG A 27 -17.10 -1.35 -7.42
CA ARG A 27 -17.29 -0.35 -6.36
C ARG A 27 -15.95 0.15 -5.81
N ARG A 28 -15.01 -0.76 -5.53
CA ARG A 28 -13.66 -0.39 -5.06
C ARG A 28 -12.84 0.32 -6.11
N VAL A 29 -13.00 -0.06 -7.36
CA VAL A 29 -12.37 0.66 -8.48
C VAL A 29 -12.91 2.09 -8.56
N GLU A 30 -14.22 2.29 -8.45
CA GLU A 30 -14.81 3.63 -8.44
C GLU A 30 -14.38 4.46 -7.23
N GLU A 31 -14.34 3.87 -6.04
CA GLU A 31 -13.79 4.52 -4.83
C GLU A 31 -12.33 4.97 -5.04
N ALA A 32 -11.50 4.16 -5.71
CA ALA A 32 -10.13 4.51 -6.03
C ALA A 32 -10.05 5.64 -7.09
N ILE A 33 -10.93 5.64 -8.08
CA ILE A 33 -11.03 6.73 -9.07
C ILE A 33 -11.40 8.04 -8.39
N VAL A 34 -12.44 8.04 -7.54
CA VAL A 34 -12.85 9.23 -6.77
C VAL A 34 -11.70 9.72 -5.88
N SER A 35 -10.99 8.80 -5.24
CA SER A 35 -9.83 9.12 -4.43
C SER A 35 -8.71 9.77 -5.25
N LEU A 36 -8.35 9.21 -6.42
CA LEU A 36 -7.34 9.80 -7.31
C LEU A 36 -7.75 11.19 -7.81
N ARG A 37 -9.01 11.36 -8.25
CA ARG A 37 -9.53 12.67 -8.67
C ARG A 37 -9.35 13.72 -7.57
N THR A 38 -9.74 13.36 -6.35
CA THR A 38 -9.63 14.27 -5.20
C THR A 38 -8.18 14.59 -4.86
N MET A 39 -7.31 13.57 -4.82
CA MET A 39 -5.91 13.74 -4.43
C MET A 39 -5.07 14.46 -5.47
N LEU A 40 -5.34 14.24 -6.75
CA LEU A 40 -4.60 14.87 -7.86
C LEU A 40 -5.23 16.18 -8.31
N GLU A 41 -6.45 16.50 -7.84
CA GLU A 41 -7.26 17.64 -8.31
C GLU A 41 -7.47 17.60 -9.83
N LEU A 42 -7.66 16.39 -10.39
CA LEU A 42 -7.81 16.13 -11.82
C LEU A 42 -9.04 15.27 -12.09
N GLU A 43 -9.92 15.73 -12.98
CA GLU A 43 -11.13 14.99 -13.36
C GLU A 43 -10.84 13.77 -14.27
N ALA A 44 -9.80 13.86 -15.11
CA ALA A 44 -9.40 12.82 -16.03
C ALA A 44 -7.89 12.82 -16.24
N LEU A 45 -7.36 11.67 -16.67
CA LEU A 45 -5.95 11.50 -17.01
C LEU A 45 -5.74 11.18 -18.51
N GLN A 46 -6.72 11.52 -19.35
CA GLN A 46 -6.65 11.26 -20.79
C GLN A 46 -5.41 11.86 -21.41
N GLY A 47 -4.63 11.01 -22.12
CA GLY A 47 -3.39 11.42 -22.79
C GLY A 47 -2.23 11.75 -21.86
N LYS A 48 -2.37 11.50 -20.54
CA LYS A 48 -1.30 11.66 -19.57
C LYS A 48 -0.61 10.34 -19.30
N THR A 49 0.67 10.41 -18.94
CA THR A 49 1.46 9.28 -18.44
C THR A 49 1.42 9.24 -16.92
N PHE A 50 1.19 8.07 -16.36
CA PHE A 50 1.08 7.85 -14.92
C PHE A 50 2.06 6.77 -14.47
N LEU A 51 2.92 7.08 -13.50
CA LEU A 51 3.82 6.13 -12.87
C LEU A 51 3.33 5.78 -11.46
N ASP A 52 3.16 4.48 -11.20
CA ASP A 52 2.80 3.95 -9.88
C ASP A 52 4.02 3.26 -9.25
N ILE A 53 4.61 3.90 -8.23
CA ILE A 53 5.79 3.43 -7.50
C ILE A 53 5.35 2.60 -6.31
N GLY A 54 5.60 1.29 -6.34
CA GLY A 54 5.16 0.35 -5.33
C GLY A 54 3.68 0.02 -5.47
N SER A 55 3.30 -0.50 -6.63
CA SER A 55 1.91 -0.69 -7.05
C SER A 55 1.07 -1.62 -6.16
N GLY A 56 1.70 -2.49 -5.38
CA GLY A 56 1.03 -3.39 -4.43
C GLY A 56 -0.04 -4.26 -5.09
N SER A 57 -1.32 -3.95 -4.85
CA SER A 57 -2.44 -4.63 -5.50
C SER A 57 -2.69 -4.21 -6.94
N GLY A 58 -2.19 -3.05 -7.36
CA GLY A 58 -2.46 -2.43 -8.65
C GLY A 58 -3.78 -1.64 -8.72
N LEU A 59 -4.49 -1.45 -7.60
CA LEU A 59 -5.80 -0.80 -7.60
C LEU A 59 -5.74 0.66 -8.09
N PHE A 60 -4.75 1.44 -7.66
CA PHE A 60 -4.58 2.81 -8.10
C PHE A 60 -4.03 2.91 -9.54
N SER A 61 -3.20 1.97 -9.97
CA SER A 61 -2.83 1.81 -11.38
C SER A 61 -4.06 1.55 -12.25
N LEU A 62 -4.96 0.65 -11.81
CA LEU A 62 -6.23 0.36 -12.49
C LEU A 62 -7.12 1.61 -12.55
N ALA A 63 -7.24 2.34 -11.44
CA ALA A 63 -8.01 3.58 -11.39
C ALA A 63 -7.45 4.63 -12.35
N ALA A 64 -6.13 4.85 -12.38
CA ALA A 64 -5.48 5.76 -13.32
C ALA A 64 -5.71 5.34 -14.80
N ARG A 65 -5.66 4.03 -15.07
CA ARG A 65 -5.95 3.50 -16.41
C ARG A 65 -7.41 3.73 -16.81
N ARG A 66 -8.36 3.54 -15.91
CA ARG A 66 -9.79 3.85 -16.11
C ARG A 66 -10.03 5.34 -16.34
N MET A 67 -9.21 6.21 -15.76
CA MET A 67 -9.24 7.67 -16.01
C MET A 67 -8.58 8.07 -17.34
N GLY A 68 -8.04 7.11 -18.12
CA GLY A 68 -7.50 7.34 -19.47
C GLY A 68 -5.98 7.53 -19.53
N ALA A 69 -5.23 7.29 -18.44
CA ALA A 69 -3.78 7.40 -18.47
C ALA A 69 -3.11 6.24 -19.20
N ALA A 70 -1.94 6.52 -19.83
CA ALA A 70 -0.95 5.47 -20.09
C ALA A 70 -0.20 5.19 -18.79
N VAL A 71 -0.28 3.93 -18.28
CA VAL A 71 0.18 3.59 -16.93
C VAL A 71 1.44 2.74 -16.99
N ARG A 72 2.43 3.10 -16.18
CA ARG A 72 3.56 2.24 -15.85
C ARG A 72 3.56 1.99 -14.35
N SER A 73 3.64 0.72 -13.96
CA SER A 73 3.62 0.30 -12.56
C SER A 73 4.84 -0.54 -12.26
N PHE A 74 5.45 -0.35 -11.11
CA PHE A 74 6.47 -1.28 -10.64
C PHE A 74 6.38 -1.51 -9.14
N ASP A 75 6.89 -2.67 -8.71
CA ASP A 75 7.03 -3.03 -7.31
C ASP A 75 8.31 -3.85 -7.11
N LEU A 76 8.91 -3.76 -5.95
CA LEU A 76 10.07 -4.57 -5.59
C LEU A 76 9.67 -6.03 -5.33
N ASP A 77 8.47 -6.24 -4.73
CA ASP A 77 7.96 -7.56 -4.36
C ASP A 77 7.32 -8.24 -5.58
N PRO A 78 7.87 -9.40 -6.04
CA PRO A 78 7.32 -10.13 -7.17
C PRO A 78 5.87 -10.58 -6.97
N ALA A 79 5.41 -10.76 -5.72
CA ALA A 79 4.03 -11.10 -5.43
C ALA A 79 3.07 -9.91 -5.63
N SER A 80 3.53 -8.68 -5.36
CA SER A 80 2.83 -7.44 -5.70
C SER A 80 2.74 -7.26 -7.21
N VAL A 81 3.86 -7.45 -7.92
CA VAL A 81 3.90 -7.42 -9.40
C VAL A 81 2.91 -8.42 -10.00
N TRP A 82 2.91 -9.65 -9.48
CA TRP A 82 1.95 -10.67 -9.90
C TRP A 82 0.49 -10.22 -9.66
N SER A 83 0.19 -9.66 -8.50
CA SER A 83 -1.16 -9.18 -8.16
C SER A 83 -1.62 -8.08 -9.11
N THR A 84 -0.76 -7.09 -9.40
CA THR A 84 -1.03 -6.03 -10.36
C THR A 84 -1.27 -6.57 -11.77
N ARG A 85 -0.49 -7.58 -12.22
CA ARG A 85 -0.67 -8.25 -13.51
C ARG A 85 -2.01 -9.00 -13.59
N GLN A 86 -2.42 -9.70 -12.52
CA GLN A 86 -3.72 -10.36 -12.47
C GLN A 86 -4.86 -9.35 -12.55
N LEU A 87 -4.73 -8.20 -11.87
CA LEU A 87 -5.71 -7.14 -11.93
C LEU A 87 -5.83 -6.56 -13.34
N ARG A 88 -4.69 -6.27 -14.00
CA ARG A 88 -4.70 -5.85 -15.41
C ARG A 88 -5.37 -6.89 -16.30
N HIS A 89 -4.98 -8.15 -16.19
CA HIS A 89 -5.57 -9.22 -17.00
C HIS A 89 -7.09 -9.32 -16.85
N ARG A 90 -7.60 -9.11 -15.63
CA ARG A 90 -9.03 -9.15 -15.34
C ARG A 90 -9.83 -7.99 -15.94
N PHE A 91 -9.29 -6.77 -15.92
CA PHE A 91 -10.02 -5.56 -16.29
C PHE A 91 -9.60 -5.00 -17.66
N PHE A 92 -8.39 -5.30 -18.11
CA PHE A 92 -7.77 -4.82 -19.35
C PHE A 92 -6.88 -5.90 -19.98
N PRO A 93 -7.43 -7.05 -20.45
CA PRO A 93 -6.65 -8.20 -20.88
C PRO A 93 -5.72 -7.91 -22.07
N GLU A 94 -6.16 -7.10 -23.03
CA GLU A 94 -5.43 -6.76 -24.27
C GLU A 94 -4.81 -5.36 -24.25
N ASP A 95 -4.71 -4.73 -23.07
CA ASP A 95 -4.26 -3.34 -22.96
C ASP A 95 -2.74 -3.21 -23.11
N SER A 96 -2.29 -2.45 -24.09
CA SER A 96 -0.89 -2.08 -24.30
C SER A 96 -0.45 -0.83 -23.52
N GLU A 97 -1.40 -0.04 -23.02
CA GLU A 97 -1.16 1.22 -22.33
C GLU A 97 -0.90 1.06 -20.82
N TRP A 98 -0.84 -0.18 -20.33
CA TRP A 98 -0.48 -0.47 -18.95
C TRP A 98 0.66 -1.48 -18.88
N THR A 99 1.88 -1.01 -18.57
CA THR A 99 3.06 -1.86 -18.36
C THR A 99 3.32 -2.09 -16.88
N ILE A 100 3.79 -3.31 -16.54
CA ILE A 100 4.00 -3.73 -15.14
C ILE A 100 5.34 -4.46 -15.05
N GLU A 101 6.23 -3.96 -14.19
CA GLU A 101 7.60 -4.42 -14.08
C GLU A 101 7.98 -4.73 -12.62
N GLN A 102 8.97 -5.57 -12.42
CA GLN A 102 9.63 -5.66 -11.14
C GLN A 102 10.82 -4.70 -11.11
N GLY A 103 10.92 -3.87 -10.08
CA GLY A 103 11.99 -2.90 -9.97
C GLY A 103 12.05 -2.23 -8.60
N SER A 104 13.16 -1.54 -8.34
CA SER A 104 13.37 -0.78 -7.13
C SER A 104 13.51 0.70 -7.41
N ILE A 105 12.83 1.53 -6.64
CA ILE A 105 13.03 2.98 -6.68
C ILE A 105 14.45 3.39 -6.28
N LEU A 106 15.18 2.54 -5.56
CA LEU A 106 16.59 2.80 -5.18
C LEU A 106 17.58 2.36 -6.25
N ASP A 107 17.16 1.63 -7.27
CA ASP A 107 18.01 1.26 -8.41
C ASP A 107 18.06 2.44 -9.40
N ARG A 108 19.19 3.16 -9.40
CA ARG A 108 19.38 4.37 -10.22
C ARG A 108 19.35 4.10 -11.72
N ASP A 109 19.80 2.94 -12.16
CA ASP A 109 19.82 2.60 -13.59
C ASP A 109 18.41 2.22 -14.06
N PHE A 110 17.68 1.47 -13.26
CA PHE A 110 16.25 1.21 -13.49
C PHE A 110 15.46 2.52 -13.55
N VAL A 111 15.62 3.41 -12.54
CA VAL A 111 14.92 4.71 -12.48
C VAL A 111 15.25 5.55 -13.71
N ARG A 112 16.52 5.63 -14.11
CA ARG A 112 16.94 6.40 -15.29
C ARG A 112 16.30 5.89 -16.59
N ALA A 113 16.13 4.57 -16.71
CA ALA A 113 15.49 3.93 -17.86
C ALA A 113 13.96 4.16 -17.94
N LEU A 114 13.32 4.54 -16.83
CA LEU A 114 11.87 4.81 -16.81
C LEU A 114 11.47 6.06 -17.60
N GLY A 115 12.34 7.08 -17.65
CA GLY A 115 12.01 8.39 -18.22
C GLY A 115 11.17 9.25 -17.28
N GLN A 116 10.39 10.19 -17.84
CA GLN A 116 9.59 11.14 -17.06
C GLN A 116 8.10 11.01 -17.38
N PHE A 117 7.27 11.33 -16.37
CA PHE A 117 5.83 11.14 -16.38
C PHE A 117 5.08 12.43 -16.01
N ASP A 118 3.83 12.56 -16.48
CA ASP A 118 2.93 13.64 -16.09
C ASP A 118 2.52 13.56 -14.64
N VAL A 119 2.30 12.32 -14.15
CA VAL A 119 1.95 12.03 -12.77
C VAL A 119 2.85 10.91 -12.25
N VAL A 120 3.55 11.18 -11.16
CA VAL A 120 4.30 10.18 -10.38
C VAL A 120 3.58 10.00 -9.05
N TYR A 121 3.15 8.78 -8.79
CA TYR A 121 2.33 8.41 -7.64
C TYR A 121 3.05 7.38 -6.78
N SER A 122 3.02 7.56 -5.45
CA SER A 122 3.52 6.58 -4.49
C SER A 122 2.76 6.67 -3.18
N TRP A 123 2.01 5.64 -2.84
CA TRP A 123 1.22 5.60 -1.61
C TRP A 123 1.76 4.58 -0.61
N GLY A 124 2.31 5.07 0.51
CA GLY A 124 2.72 4.19 1.61
C GLY A 124 3.97 3.33 1.34
N VAL A 125 4.86 3.75 0.42
CA VAL A 125 5.99 2.94 -0.07
C VAL A 125 7.34 3.52 0.30
N LEU A 126 7.60 4.80 0.00
CA LEU A 126 8.95 5.38 0.03
C LEU A 126 9.62 5.29 1.40
N HIS A 127 8.85 5.38 2.48
CA HIS A 127 9.36 5.28 3.86
C HIS A 127 9.71 3.84 4.28
N HIS A 128 9.35 2.82 3.46
CA HIS A 128 9.74 1.42 3.70
C HIS A 128 10.99 1.00 2.93
N THR A 129 11.59 1.88 2.15
CA THR A 129 12.77 1.56 1.32
C THR A 129 14.07 1.47 2.10
N GLY A 130 14.10 1.92 3.37
CA GLY A 130 15.31 2.06 4.18
C GLY A 130 16.14 3.30 3.84
N ALA A 131 15.85 3.97 2.70
CA ALA A 131 16.52 5.20 2.24
C ALA A 131 15.48 6.19 1.68
N MET A 132 14.52 6.59 2.52
CA MET A 132 13.35 7.39 2.14
C MET A 132 13.71 8.67 1.38
N TRP A 133 14.70 9.41 1.83
CA TRP A 133 15.08 10.69 1.20
C TRP A 133 15.66 10.48 -0.20
N THR A 134 16.49 9.44 -0.39
CA THR A 134 17.00 9.05 -1.72
C THR A 134 15.85 8.59 -2.62
N ALA A 135 14.92 7.79 -2.08
CA ALA A 135 13.75 7.34 -2.83
C ALA A 135 12.86 8.53 -3.26
N LEU A 136 12.71 9.54 -2.40
CA LEU A 136 11.97 10.75 -2.69
C LEU A 136 12.64 11.60 -3.78
N GLU A 137 13.95 11.79 -3.71
CA GLU A 137 14.73 12.49 -4.75
C GLU A 137 14.59 11.80 -6.11
N LEU A 138 14.74 10.47 -6.13
CA LEU A 138 14.61 9.68 -7.34
C LEU A 138 13.17 9.71 -7.89
N ALA A 139 12.14 9.62 -7.04
CA ALA A 139 10.76 9.79 -7.47
C ALA A 139 10.51 11.19 -8.07
N GLY A 140 11.07 12.24 -7.44
CA GLY A 140 10.99 13.60 -7.96
C GLY A 140 11.64 13.78 -9.35
N SER A 141 12.75 13.08 -9.61
CA SER A 141 13.43 13.12 -10.92
C SER A 141 12.63 12.52 -12.07
N LEU A 142 11.65 11.69 -11.76
CA LEU A 142 10.74 11.05 -12.72
C LEU A 142 9.56 11.95 -13.11
N VAL A 143 9.39 13.10 -12.45
CA VAL A 143 8.32 14.05 -12.80
C VAL A 143 8.79 14.95 -13.92
N ARG A 144 8.02 15.03 -15.00
CA ARG A 144 8.30 15.98 -16.10
C ARG A 144 8.08 17.43 -15.65
N PRO A 145 8.69 18.41 -16.32
CA PRO A 145 8.37 19.81 -16.07
C PRO A 145 6.85 20.07 -16.19
N GLY A 146 6.26 20.67 -15.15
CA GLY A 146 4.82 20.88 -15.06
C GLY A 146 3.97 19.66 -14.70
N GLY A 147 4.61 18.53 -14.39
CA GLY A 147 3.96 17.32 -13.89
C GLY A 147 3.68 17.37 -12.39
N THR A 148 3.02 16.33 -11.88
CA THR A 148 2.60 16.22 -10.49
C THR A 148 3.31 15.04 -9.79
N LEU A 149 3.88 15.29 -8.61
CA LEU A 149 4.32 14.26 -7.68
C LEU A 149 3.30 14.12 -6.55
N PHE A 150 2.68 12.96 -6.44
CA PHE A 150 1.83 12.63 -5.30
C PHE A 150 2.46 11.53 -4.45
N ILE A 151 2.71 11.81 -3.19
CA ILE A 151 3.26 10.86 -2.24
C ILE A 151 2.44 10.84 -0.95
N ALA A 152 2.24 9.65 -0.41
CA ALA A 152 1.74 9.46 0.94
C ALA A 152 2.77 8.69 1.76
N VAL A 153 3.20 9.28 2.86
CA VAL A 153 4.12 8.69 3.83
C VAL A 153 3.50 8.73 5.22
N TYR A 154 3.89 7.79 6.06
CA TYR A 154 3.40 7.79 7.44
C TYR A 154 4.04 8.92 8.24
N ASN A 155 3.21 9.56 9.05
CA ASN A 155 3.67 10.63 9.92
C ASN A 155 4.27 10.06 11.21
N ASP A 156 5.42 10.58 11.64
CA ASP A 156 5.98 10.30 12.96
C ASP A 156 5.16 11.04 14.03
N GLN A 157 4.49 10.28 14.89
CA GLN A 157 3.74 10.79 16.03
C GLN A 157 4.61 10.90 17.31
N GLY A 158 5.93 10.98 17.16
CA GLY A 158 6.89 11.20 18.23
C GLY A 158 6.90 10.04 19.26
N ARG A 159 6.54 10.34 20.53
CA ARG A 159 6.59 9.34 21.62
C ARG A 159 5.70 8.12 21.35
N TRP A 160 4.57 8.31 20.72
CA TRP A 160 3.65 7.22 20.36
C TRP A 160 4.23 6.29 19.30
N SER A 161 4.86 6.83 18.25
CA SER A 161 5.56 6.02 17.23
C SER A 161 6.65 5.16 17.85
N ARG A 162 7.47 5.74 18.76
CA ARG A 162 8.51 4.98 19.48
C ARG A 162 7.93 3.88 20.37
N TYR A 163 6.83 4.15 21.07
CA TYR A 163 6.15 3.17 21.91
C TYR A 163 5.62 2.01 21.06
N TRP A 164 4.96 2.32 19.95
CA TRP A 164 4.46 1.29 19.03
C TRP A 164 5.58 0.51 18.35
N ALA A 165 6.66 1.16 17.96
CA ALA A 165 7.86 0.49 17.42
C ALA A 165 8.47 -0.50 18.44
N ALA A 166 8.49 -0.16 19.74
CA ALA A 166 8.95 -1.06 20.80
C ALA A 166 8.01 -2.28 20.94
N ILE A 167 6.69 -2.07 20.95
CA ILE A 167 5.69 -3.15 20.98
C ILE A 167 5.88 -4.10 19.81
N LYS A 168 6.06 -3.57 18.61
CA LYS A 168 6.26 -4.36 17.39
C LYS A 168 7.55 -5.18 17.42
N ARG A 169 8.67 -4.55 17.81
CA ARG A 169 9.94 -5.28 17.97
C ARG A 169 9.81 -6.43 18.96
N THR A 170 9.13 -6.20 20.07
CA THR A 170 8.87 -7.24 21.07
C THR A 170 8.00 -8.36 20.48
N TYR A 171 6.92 -8.03 19.79
CA TYR A 171 6.05 -9.00 19.11
C TYR A 171 6.82 -9.85 18.08
N CYS A 172 7.67 -9.24 17.28
CA CYS A 172 8.46 -9.97 16.28
C CYS A 172 9.49 -10.93 16.91
N ARG A 173 10.08 -10.54 18.05
CA ARG A 173 11.06 -11.36 18.80
C ARG A 173 10.42 -12.49 19.60
N LEU A 174 9.14 -12.37 19.95
CA LEU A 174 8.45 -13.40 20.72
C LEU A 174 8.20 -14.68 19.90
N PRO A 175 8.40 -15.86 20.51
CA PRO A 175 7.94 -17.13 19.94
C PRO A 175 6.44 -17.07 19.61
N ARG A 176 6.04 -17.75 18.54
CA ARG A 176 4.64 -17.75 18.05
C ARG A 176 3.59 -17.96 19.14
N PRO A 177 3.74 -18.93 20.11
CA PRO A 177 2.72 -19.16 21.14
C PRO A 177 2.57 -18.01 22.14
N LEU A 178 3.59 -17.13 22.31
CA LEU A 178 3.55 -15.99 23.23
C LEU A 178 3.04 -14.69 22.59
N ARG A 179 2.92 -14.64 21.27
CA ARG A 179 2.43 -13.45 20.54
C ARG A 179 1.02 -12.98 20.93
N PRO A 180 0.06 -13.89 21.29
CA PRO A 180 -1.24 -13.46 21.77
C PRO A 180 -1.19 -12.58 23.03
N LEU A 181 -0.16 -12.69 23.88
CA LEU A 181 -0.01 -11.87 25.08
C LEU A 181 0.11 -10.37 24.77
N ILE A 182 0.67 -10.01 23.60
CA ILE A 182 0.73 -8.61 23.15
C ILE A 182 -0.49 -8.28 22.28
N LEU A 183 -0.93 -9.22 21.47
CA LEU A 183 -1.95 -8.99 20.47
C LEU A 183 -3.34 -8.80 21.07
N VAL A 184 -3.71 -9.64 22.07
CA VAL A 184 -5.02 -9.55 22.71
C VAL A 184 -5.24 -8.21 23.42
N PRO A 185 -4.32 -7.71 24.26
CA PRO A 185 -4.45 -6.35 24.83
C PRO A 185 -4.50 -5.25 23.78
N ALA A 186 -3.71 -5.34 22.69
CA ALA A 186 -3.73 -4.36 21.62
C ALA A 186 -5.11 -4.33 20.91
N VAL A 187 -5.65 -5.49 20.57
CA VAL A 187 -7.00 -5.60 19.97
C VAL A 187 -8.06 -5.08 20.94
N ALA A 188 -7.99 -5.44 22.21
CA ALA A 188 -8.92 -4.95 23.24
C ALA A 188 -8.86 -3.42 23.38
N TYR A 189 -7.68 -2.84 23.33
CA TYR A 189 -7.50 -1.39 23.38
C TYR A 189 -8.14 -0.66 22.19
N PHE A 190 -7.94 -1.17 20.96
CA PHE A 190 -8.42 -0.50 19.75
C PHE A 190 -9.87 -0.79 19.42
N TRP A 191 -10.31 -2.02 19.66
CA TRP A 191 -11.63 -2.50 19.27
C TRP A 191 -12.60 -2.62 20.45
N GLY A 192 -12.09 -2.65 21.69
CA GLY A 192 -12.91 -2.75 22.89
C GLY A 192 -14.03 -1.71 22.95
N PRO A 193 -13.76 -0.41 22.76
CA PRO A 193 -14.81 0.62 22.77
C PRO A 193 -15.88 0.41 21.70
N SER A 194 -15.48 0.02 20.49
CA SER A 194 -16.43 -0.24 19.38
C SER A 194 -17.26 -1.49 19.63
N LEU A 195 -16.64 -2.56 20.10
CA LEU A 195 -17.33 -3.82 20.45
C LEU A 195 -18.26 -3.63 21.64
N PHE A 196 -17.87 -2.83 22.64
CA PHE A 196 -18.72 -2.48 23.77
C PHE A 196 -19.95 -1.67 23.32
N ARG A 197 -19.76 -0.67 22.44
CA ARG A 197 -20.86 0.08 21.83
C ARG A 197 -21.81 -0.83 21.07
N ASP A 198 -21.27 -1.75 20.26
CA ASP A 198 -22.07 -2.71 19.48
C ASP A 198 -22.92 -3.60 20.40
N LEU A 199 -22.35 -4.01 21.55
CA LEU A 199 -23.07 -4.80 22.56
C LEU A 199 -24.22 -3.98 23.19
N LEU A 200 -23.98 -2.71 23.56
CA LEU A 200 -25.02 -1.82 24.08
C LEU A 200 -26.17 -1.58 23.09
N LEU A 201 -25.84 -1.55 21.78
CA LEU A 201 -26.82 -1.37 20.72
C LEU A 201 -27.51 -2.68 20.31
N LEU A 202 -27.27 -3.79 21.02
CA LEU A 202 -27.77 -5.14 20.69
C LEU A 202 -27.41 -5.60 19.26
N ARG A 203 -26.25 -5.12 18.73
CA ARG A 203 -25.72 -5.46 17.42
C ARG A 203 -24.29 -6.00 17.52
N PRO A 204 -24.09 -7.16 18.17
CA PRO A 204 -22.75 -7.66 18.44
C PRO A 204 -21.93 -7.84 17.17
N PHE A 205 -20.71 -7.32 17.18
CA PHE A 205 -19.75 -7.35 16.07
C PHE A 205 -20.16 -6.57 14.81
N ASP A 206 -21.10 -5.64 14.86
CA ASP A 206 -21.52 -4.85 13.69
C ASP A 206 -20.37 -3.97 13.19
N SER A 207 -19.70 -3.24 14.07
CA SER A 207 -18.50 -2.45 13.77
C SER A 207 -17.37 -3.29 13.17
N TRP A 208 -17.20 -4.53 13.66
CA TRP A 208 -16.19 -5.46 13.15
C TRP A 208 -16.51 -5.97 11.74
N ARG A 209 -17.78 -6.22 11.47
CA ARG A 209 -18.27 -6.68 10.15
C ARG A 209 -18.25 -5.57 9.13
N SER A 210 -18.67 -4.34 9.49
CA SER A 210 -18.63 -3.17 8.61
C SER A 210 -17.20 -2.83 8.24
N TYR A 211 -16.28 -2.80 9.20
CA TYR A 211 -14.86 -2.56 8.93
C TYR A 211 -14.27 -3.57 7.91
N ARG A 212 -14.59 -4.86 8.09
CA ARG A 212 -14.14 -5.89 7.14
C ARG A 212 -14.74 -5.70 5.74
N ARG A 213 -15.99 -5.25 5.65
CA ARG A 213 -16.66 -4.94 4.39
C ARG A 213 -16.03 -3.74 3.69
N ASP A 214 -15.79 -2.67 4.45
CA ASP A 214 -15.34 -1.40 3.92
C ASP A 214 -13.85 -1.42 3.55
N ARG A 215 -13.00 -2.02 4.39
CA ARG A 215 -11.55 -2.09 4.15
C ARG A 215 -11.07 -3.38 3.46
N GLY A 216 -11.90 -4.40 3.34
CA GLY A 216 -11.53 -5.68 2.73
C GLY A 216 -10.57 -6.53 3.56
N MET A 217 -10.12 -6.05 4.74
CA MET A 217 -9.30 -6.81 5.68
C MET A 217 -9.98 -6.93 7.04
N SER A 218 -9.64 -7.99 7.79
CA SER A 218 -10.17 -8.12 9.14
C SER A 218 -9.48 -7.13 10.08
N PRO A 219 -10.19 -6.55 11.08
CA PRO A 219 -9.61 -5.70 12.11
C PRO A 219 -8.42 -6.32 12.83
N TRP A 220 -8.43 -7.64 13.00
CA TRP A 220 -7.34 -8.43 13.57
C TRP A 220 -6.06 -8.33 12.75
N ARG A 221 -6.17 -8.40 11.42
CA ARG A 221 -5.03 -8.27 10.52
C ARG A 221 -4.52 -6.85 10.44
N ASP A 222 -5.42 -5.88 10.38
CA ASP A 222 -5.06 -4.47 10.38
C ASP A 222 -4.20 -4.10 11.60
N VAL A 223 -4.58 -4.56 12.80
CA VAL A 223 -3.77 -4.36 14.02
C VAL A 223 -2.39 -5.03 13.91
N ILE A 224 -2.28 -6.18 13.21
CA ILE A 224 -1.02 -6.89 13.05
C ILE A 224 -0.18 -6.31 11.91
N GLU A 225 -0.80 -6.03 10.76
CA GLU A 225 -0.12 -5.76 9.48
C GLU A 225 0.17 -4.27 9.28
N ASP A 226 -0.82 -3.41 9.42
CA ASP A 226 -0.66 -1.95 9.26
C ASP A 226 0.26 -1.38 10.34
N ARG A 227 0.26 -1.97 11.52
CA ARG A 227 1.14 -1.57 12.63
C ARG A 227 2.51 -2.22 12.61
N LYS A 228 2.77 -3.19 11.75
CA LYS A 228 4.10 -3.73 11.50
C LYS A 228 4.93 -2.82 10.57
N SER A 229 4.31 -1.92 9.86
CA SER A 229 4.94 -1.07 8.84
C SER A 229 5.51 0.26 9.37
N VAL A 230 5.46 0.53 10.67
CA VAL A 230 6.09 1.71 11.26
C VAL A 230 7.47 1.35 11.81
N VAL A 231 8.44 1.19 10.95
CA VAL A 231 9.87 1.27 11.33
C VAL A 231 10.58 2.09 10.27
#